data_82699b126d8ca61ada5108de1784ed4b
#
_entry.id   82699b126d8ca61ada5108de1784ed4b
#
_cell.length_a   1.000
_cell.length_b   1.000
_cell.length_c   1.000
_cell.angle_alpha   90.00
_cell.angle_beta   90.00
_cell.angle_gamma   90.00
#
_symmetry.space_group_name_H-M   'P 1'
#
loop_
_entity.id
_entity.type
_entity.pdbx_description
1 polymer ?
#
loop_
_entity_poly.entity_id
_entity_poly.type
_entity_poly.pdbx_seq_one_letter_code
_entity_poly.pdbx_strand_id
1 'polypeptide(L)'
;ISGSSGPYPTVVKNRDGERVCIGQAWEYAKAFALMQVRFDDRGAVASCSGEVILPIGDDFRQKNGAEAFVAVDTATRARILEQLAQHGTARIVSPDPIAQAELAHYAGRLDDMKRQRIGTAGESLCLVRVPGESTNRSSGVAGCESANTLARGSDIAQAVAEAYRHASRLADIALVNGGGMRTALPKGDISFSTAYTVLPFANVLIELRLSGRQILEVLEDAVANHLDRNGSNGSHPYAAGLRWDLDMSRPRGSRLANVEIKSRADGAWQALEPAASYTVVTSDFLAMGGDGYSTLAQIHLAGGSVNTYLNYTQTFVDYLLAQGRVSRPAAADYSHKTVISRAGRQLP
;
A
#
# COMPACT_ATOMS: atom_id res chain seq x y z
N ILE A 1 -10.33 0.10 -8.18
CA ILE A 1 -9.86 0.83 -9.39
C ILE A 1 -9.54 2.25 -8.95
N SER A 2 -8.33 2.47 -8.42
CA SER A 2 -7.89 3.81 -8.02
C SER A 2 -7.57 4.63 -9.28
N GLY A 3 -7.95 5.91 -9.30
CA GLY A 3 -7.71 6.81 -10.42
C GLY A 3 -8.72 6.71 -11.55
N SER A 4 -9.82 6.00 -11.40
CA SER A 4 -10.91 6.00 -12.38
C SER A 4 -11.56 7.38 -12.45
N SER A 5 -11.75 7.87 -13.65
CA SER A 5 -12.51 9.10 -13.93
C SER A 5 -13.47 8.85 -15.09
N GLY A 6 -14.57 9.55 -15.10
CA GLY A 6 -15.57 9.44 -16.16
C GLY A 6 -16.98 9.72 -15.65
N PRO A 7 -17.97 9.71 -16.55
CA PRO A 7 -19.37 9.90 -16.17
C PRO A 7 -19.86 8.74 -15.31
N TYR A 8 -20.79 9.00 -14.41
CA TYR A 8 -21.44 7.98 -13.61
C TYR A 8 -22.91 7.80 -14.00
N PRO A 9 -23.36 6.57 -14.30
CA PRO A 9 -22.55 5.38 -14.62
C PRO A 9 -21.84 5.52 -15.96
N THR A 10 -20.68 4.85 -16.12
CA THR A 10 -20.05 4.72 -17.43
C THR A 10 -20.74 3.60 -18.21
N VAL A 11 -21.17 3.89 -19.43
CA VAL A 11 -21.86 2.92 -20.28
C VAL A 11 -20.95 2.51 -21.44
N VAL A 12 -20.69 1.22 -21.56
CA VAL A 12 -19.88 0.62 -22.62
C VAL A 12 -20.66 -0.51 -23.32
N LYS A 13 -20.10 -1.04 -24.40
CA LYS A 13 -20.60 -2.27 -25.04
C LYS A 13 -19.64 -3.43 -24.77
N ASN A 14 -20.17 -4.62 -24.52
CA ASN A 14 -19.39 -5.85 -24.46
C ASN A 14 -19.00 -6.34 -25.88
N ARG A 15 -18.34 -7.47 -25.98
CA ARG A 15 -17.93 -8.06 -27.26
C ARG A 15 -19.10 -8.43 -28.15
N ASP A 16 -20.26 -8.73 -27.58
CA ASP A 16 -21.49 -9.11 -28.27
C ASP A 16 -22.34 -7.89 -28.66
N GLY A 17 -21.85 -6.67 -28.39
CA GLY A 17 -22.51 -5.41 -28.67
C GLY A 17 -23.57 -4.99 -27.68
N GLU A 18 -23.74 -5.73 -26.58
CA GLU A 18 -24.71 -5.45 -25.54
C GLU A 18 -24.22 -4.33 -24.60
N ARG A 19 -25.17 -3.57 -24.06
CA ARG A 19 -24.86 -2.48 -23.15
C ARG A 19 -24.46 -2.99 -21.76
N VAL A 20 -23.35 -2.46 -21.22
CA VAL A 20 -22.84 -2.74 -19.87
C VAL A 20 -22.73 -1.42 -19.11
N CYS A 21 -23.30 -1.39 -17.90
CA CYS A 21 -23.22 -0.23 -17.00
C CYS A 21 -22.15 -0.47 -15.96
N ILE A 22 -21.19 0.42 -15.90
CA ILE A 22 -20.08 0.37 -14.93
C ILE A 22 -20.29 1.52 -13.94
N GLY A 23 -20.45 1.15 -12.65
CA GLY A 23 -20.54 2.10 -11.56
C GLY A 23 -19.46 1.82 -10.52
N GLN A 24 -18.87 2.88 -9.99
CA GLN A 24 -17.97 2.80 -8.85
C GLN A 24 -18.11 4.04 -7.97
N ALA A 25 -18.24 3.83 -6.67
CA ALA A 25 -18.41 4.86 -5.65
C ALA A 25 -17.10 5.19 -4.93
N TRP A 26 -15.99 5.36 -5.67
CA TRP A 26 -14.68 5.68 -5.11
C TRP A 26 -14.16 4.62 -4.13
N GLU A 27 -13.51 5.02 -3.00
CA GLU A 27 -12.81 4.11 -2.10
C GLU A 27 -13.11 4.41 -0.62
N TYR A 28 -12.91 3.44 0.26
CA TYR A 28 -12.97 3.57 1.73
C TYR A 28 -14.30 4.12 2.26
N ALA A 29 -15.41 3.76 1.64
CA ALA A 29 -16.75 4.23 2.01
C ALA A 29 -16.91 5.78 2.07
N LYS A 30 -16.08 6.52 1.33
CA LYS A 30 -16.13 7.99 1.27
C LYS A 30 -17.28 8.51 0.41
N ALA A 31 -17.74 7.71 -0.56
CA ALA A 31 -18.82 8.06 -1.45
C ALA A 31 -19.87 6.96 -1.46
N PHE A 32 -21.10 7.38 -1.71
CA PHE A 32 -22.24 6.51 -1.91
C PHE A 32 -22.74 6.70 -3.35
N ALA A 33 -23.15 5.62 -4.01
CA ALA A 33 -23.63 5.71 -5.39
C ALA A 33 -24.96 5.01 -5.56
N LEU A 34 -25.87 5.64 -6.26
CA LEU A 34 -27.14 5.09 -6.72
C LEU A 34 -27.04 4.82 -8.22
N MET A 35 -27.37 3.61 -8.64
CA MET A 35 -27.47 3.27 -10.06
C MET A 35 -28.80 2.60 -10.35
N GLN A 36 -29.53 3.17 -11.31
CA GLN A 36 -30.78 2.60 -11.82
C GLN A 36 -30.49 1.96 -13.19
N VAL A 37 -30.81 0.69 -13.31
CA VAL A 37 -30.69 -0.06 -14.56
C VAL A 37 -32.09 -0.49 -14.99
N ARG A 38 -32.47 -0.16 -16.23
CA ARG A 38 -33.71 -0.65 -16.85
C ARG A 38 -33.36 -1.75 -17.84
N PHE A 39 -34.14 -2.81 -17.80
CA PHE A 39 -34.03 -3.94 -18.72
C PHE A 39 -35.22 -3.92 -19.69
N ASP A 40 -35.02 -4.43 -20.88
CA ASP A 40 -36.09 -4.71 -21.84
C ASP A 40 -36.77 -6.07 -21.53
N ASP A 41 -37.78 -6.42 -22.30
CA ASP A 41 -38.55 -7.66 -22.13
C ASP A 41 -37.74 -8.94 -22.38
N ARG A 42 -36.53 -8.85 -22.91
CA ARG A 42 -35.58 -9.95 -23.12
C ARG A 42 -34.49 -10.00 -22.07
N GLY A 43 -34.51 -9.08 -21.10
CA GLY A 43 -33.50 -8.97 -20.04
C GLY A 43 -32.22 -8.25 -20.45
N ALA A 44 -32.18 -7.63 -21.65
CA ALA A 44 -31.04 -6.81 -22.05
C ALA A 44 -31.13 -5.41 -21.43
N VAL A 45 -29.97 -4.80 -21.15
CA VAL A 45 -29.89 -3.47 -20.53
C VAL A 45 -30.39 -2.40 -21.50
N ALA A 46 -31.55 -1.82 -21.24
CA ALA A 46 -32.14 -0.74 -22.03
C ALA A 46 -31.51 0.62 -21.69
N SER A 47 -31.34 0.94 -20.40
CA SER A 47 -30.72 2.20 -19.96
C SER A 47 -30.09 2.10 -18.58
N CYS A 48 -29.12 2.98 -18.31
CA CYS A 48 -28.54 3.20 -17.00
C CYS A 48 -28.55 4.69 -16.66
N SER A 49 -28.86 5.01 -15.45
CA SER A 49 -28.72 6.35 -14.87
C SER A 49 -28.27 6.27 -13.43
N GLY A 50 -27.78 7.33 -12.86
CA GLY A 50 -27.38 7.33 -11.46
C GLY A 50 -26.63 8.56 -11.04
N GLU A 51 -26.25 8.58 -9.78
CA GLU A 51 -25.49 9.66 -9.16
C GLU A 51 -24.52 9.12 -8.13
N VAL A 52 -23.46 9.90 -7.89
CA VAL A 52 -22.51 9.67 -6.79
C VAL A 52 -22.70 10.78 -5.77
N ILE A 53 -22.81 10.41 -4.50
CA ILE A 53 -23.01 11.32 -3.39
C ILE A 53 -21.83 11.19 -2.44
N LEU A 54 -21.25 12.30 -2.05
CA LEU A 54 -20.25 12.44 -0.98
C LEU A 54 -21.00 12.90 0.29
N PRO A 55 -21.34 12.02 1.22
CA PRO A 55 -21.92 12.44 2.49
C PRO A 55 -20.86 13.15 3.31
N ILE A 56 -21.13 14.38 3.73
CA ILE A 56 -20.25 15.21 4.55
C ILE A 56 -20.98 15.74 5.78
N GLY A 57 -20.22 16.01 6.84
CA GLY A 57 -20.72 16.75 7.99
C GLY A 57 -20.75 18.26 7.71
N ASP A 58 -21.28 19.03 8.66
CA ASP A 58 -21.39 20.48 8.59
C ASP A 58 -20.31 21.24 9.37
N ASP A 59 -19.33 20.51 9.94
CA ASP A 59 -18.17 21.08 10.64
C ASP A 59 -17.04 21.37 9.64
N PHE A 60 -17.07 22.55 9.05
CA PHE A 60 -16.04 22.96 8.10
C PHE A 60 -14.85 23.59 8.81
N ARG A 61 -13.65 23.05 8.55
CA ARG A 61 -12.40 23.51 9.16
C ARG A 61 -11.35 23.83 8.09
N GLN A 62 -10.50 24.80 8.39
CA GLN A 62 -9.35 25.17 7.56
C GLN A 62 -8.08 25.20 8.41
N LYS A 63 -6.93 25.00 7.78
CA LYS A 63 -5.65 25.19 8.45
C LYS A 63 -5.36 26.67 8.62
N ASN A 64 -4.93 27.06 9.80
CA ASN A 64 -4.41 28.40 10.06
C ASN A 64 -2.89 28.47 9.82
N GLY A 65 -2.29 29.64 10.02
CA GLY A 65 -0.84 29.85 9.84
C GLY A 65 0.06 29.01 10.77
N ALA A 66 -0.52 28.40 11.83
CA ALA A 66 0.16 27.47 12.73
C ALA A 66 -0.14 25.99 12.41
N GLU A 67 -0.62 25.69 11.21
CA GLU A 67 -1.00 24.33 10.73
C GLU A 67 -2.12 23.64 11.55
N ALA A 68 -2.78 24.35 12.48
CA ALA A 68 -3.90 23.85 13.25
C ALA A 68 -5.22 23.98 12.48
N PHE A 69 -6.09 22.96 12.58
CA PHE A 69 -7.44 23.04 12.00
C PHE A 69 -8.35 23.86 12.91
N VAL A 70 -8.83 24.98 12.38
CA VAL A 70 -9.79 25.89 13.03
C VAL A 70 -11.09 25.96 12.23
N ALA A 71 -12.20 26.27 12.90
CA ALA A 71 -13.48 26.47 12.22
C ALA A 71 -13.37 27.60 11.19
N VAL A 72 -14.03 27.43 10.05
CA VAL A 72 -14.11 28.51 9.06
C VAL A 72 -14.98 29.64 9.56
N ASP A 73 -14.71 30.88 9.11
CA ASP A 73 -15.55 32.03 9.39
C ASP A 73 -16.93 31.92 8.70
N THR A 74 -17.88 32.78 9.15
CA THR A 74 -19.26 32.79 8.66
C THR A 74 -19.36 33.04 7.15
N ALA A 75 -18.54 33.94 6.60
CA ALA A 75 -18.56 34.24 5.17
C ALA A 75 -18.04 33.07 4.32
N THR A 76 -16.97 32.43 4.76
CA THR A 76 -16.42 31.23 4.13
C THR A 76 -17.42 30.09 4.20
N ARG A 77 -18.08 29.87 5.36
CA ARG A 77 -19.13 28.86 5.51
C ARG A 77 -20.30 29.12 4.52
N ALA A 78 -20.76 30.34 4.38
CA ALA A 78 -21.83 30.66 3.45
C ALA A 78 -21.47 30.34 1.99
N ARG A 79 -20.25 30.68 1.56
CA ARG A 79 -19.74 30.30 0.22
C ARG A 79 -19.65 28.79 0.01
N ILE A 80 -19.21 28.04 1.02
CA ILE A 80 -19.16 26.57 0.94
C ILE A 80 -20.58 26.02 0.73
N LEU A 81 -21.57 26.48 1.51
CA LEU A 81 -22.95 26.03 1.39
C LEU A 81 -23.55 26.33 0.02
N GLU A 82 -23.27 27.53 -0.52
CA GLU A 82 -23.69 27.90 -1.87
C GLU A 82 -23.11 26.98 -2.94
N GLN A 83 -21.80 26.70 -2.88
CA GLN A 83 -21.13 25.77 -3.81
C GLN A 83 -21.67 24.34 -3.71
N LEU A 84 -21.94 23.86 -2.50
CA LEU A 84 -22.55 22.55 -2.30
C LEU A 84 -23.95 22.47 -2.93
N ALA A 85 -24.75 23.51 -2.78
CA ALA A 85 -26.07 23.58 -3.39
C ALA A 85 -26.04 23.61 -4.92
N GLN A 86 -25.05 24.28 -5.52
CA GLN A 86 -24.87 24.35 -6.98
C GLN A 86 -24.42 23.03 -7.59
N HIS A 87 -23.51 22.28 -6.94
CA HIS A 87 -22.91 21.07 -7.51
C HIS A 87 -23.65 19.77 -7.15
N GLY A 88 -24.33 19.69 -6.02
CA GLY A 88 -25.19 18.59 -5.61
C GLY A 88 -24.49 17.26 -5.30
N THR A 89 -23.21 17.10 -5.65
CA THR A 89 -22.46 15.86 -5.42
C THR A 89 -22.10 15.65 -3.96
N ALA A 90 -21.62 16.70 -3.28
CA ALA A 90 -21.39 16.64 -1.84
C ALA A 90 -22.64 17.13 -1.11
N ARG A 91 -23.14 16.35 -0.18
CA ARG A 91 -24.37 16.65 0.56
C ARG A 91 -24.12 16.60 2.05
N ILE A 92 -24.56 17.63 2.76
CA ILE A 92 -24.56 17.64 4.22
C ILE A 92 -25.63 16.64 4.68
N VAL A 93 -25.20 15.68 5.48
CA VAL A 93 -26.07 14.66 6.05
C VAL A 93 -25.84 14.54 7.55
N SER A 94 -26.90 14.29 8.30
CA SER A 94 -26.80 13.91 9.70
C SER A 94 -26.55 12.40 9.78
N PRO A 95 -25.66 11.94 10.69
CA PRO A 95 -25.49 10.52 10.93
C PRO A 95 -26.80 9.86 11.38
N ASP A 96 -27.07 8.64 10.90
CA ASP A 96 -28.17 7.83 11.43
C ASP A 96 -27.94 7.55 12.92
N PRO A 97 -28.85 7.88 13.82
CA PRO A 97 -28.64 7.76 15.27
C PRO A 97 -28.47 6.31 15.74
N ILE A 98 -29.08 5.36 15.06
CA ILE A 98 -28.95 3.93 15.42
C ILE A 98 -27.56 3.43 15.03
N ALA A 99 -27.14 3.70 13.79
CA ALA A 99 -25.81 3.34 13.33
C ALA A 99 -24.71 4.05 14.15
N GLN A 100 -24.93 5.32 14.53
CA GLN A 100 -23.99 6.07 15.37
C GLN A 100 -23.86 5.47 16.77
N ALA A 101 -24.97 5.07 17.39
CA ALA A 101 -24.96 4.42 18.71
C ALA A 101 -24.22 3.07 18.66
N GLU A 102 -24.44 2.28 17.63
CA GLU A 102 -23.77 0.99 17.43
C GLU A 102 -22.25 1.19 17.21
N LEU A 103 -21.87 2.13 16.36
CA LEU A 103 -20.44 2.48 16.15
C LEU A 103 -19.79 2.99 17.44
N ALA A 104 -20.49 3.81 18.24
CA ALA A 104 -19.98 4.32 19.51
C ALA A 104 -19.72 3.19 20.51
N HIS A 105 -20.60 2.18 20.56
CA HIS A 105 -20.41 1.00 21.40
C HIS A 105 -19.10 0.27 21.10
N TYR A 106 -18.84 -0.01 19.82
CA TYR A 106 -17.58 -0.67 19.41
C TYR A 106 -16.36 0.26 19.52
N ALA A 107 -16.49 1.54 19.17
CA ALA A 107 -15.42 2.51 19.27
C ALA A 107 -14.89 2.64 20.70
N GLY A 108 -15.78 2.73 21.69
CA GLY A 108 -15.40 2.81 23.10
C GLY A 108 -14.59 1.60 23.58
N ARG A 109 -14.94 0.40 23.14
CA ARG A 109 -14.17 -0.83 23.47
C ARG A 109 -12.80 -0.88 22.83
N LEU A 110 -12.62 -0.24 21.66
CA LEU A 110 -11.37 -0.23 20.91
C LEU A 110 -10.44 0.92 21.34
N ASP A 111 -10.95 1.96 21.97
CA ASP A 111 -10.19 3.17 22.21
C ASP A 111 -8.98 2.97 23.13
N ASP A 112 -9.09 2.13 24.14
CA ASP A 112 -7.96 1.80 25.01
C ASP A 112 -6.92 0.97 24.26
N MET A 113 -7.34 -0.03 23.51
CA MET A 113 -6.47 -0.85 22.70
C MET A 113 -5.78 -0.02 21.61
N LYS A 114 -6.50 0.90 20.94
CA LYS A 114 -5.91 1.78 19.91
C LYS A 114 -4.78 2.65 20.46
N ARG A 115 -4.91 3.12 21.73
CA ARG A 115 -3.91 3.95 22.40
C ARG A 115 -2.79 3.14 23.04
N GLN A 116 -2.94 1.84 23.17
CA GLN A 116 -1.92 0.99 23.75
C GLN A 116 -0.61 1.15 23.00
N ARG A 117 0.44 1.58 23.71
CA ARG A 117 1.78 1.68 23.17
C ARG A 117 2.36 0.29 22.93
N ILE A 118 2.86 0.06 21.74
CA ILE A 118 3.47 -1.21 21.29
C ILE A 118 4.95 -1.08 20.98
N GLY A 119 5.51 0.11 21.01
CA GLY A 119 6.92 0.37 20.76
C GLY A 119 7.21 1.85 20.57
N THR A 120 8.43 2.16 20.14
CA THR A 120 8.88 3.52 19.79
C THR A 120 9.63 3.51 18.46
N ALA A 121 9.45 4.57 17.67
CA ALA A 121 10.29 4.88 16.53
C ALA A 121 11.39 5.87 16.95
N GLY A 122 12.64 5.49 16.80
CA GLY A 122 13.80 6.36 17.14
C GLY A 122 13.90 7.57 16.22
N GLU A 123 13.38 7.44 15.01
CA GLU A 123 13.29 8.43 13.96
C GLU A 123 12.10 8.12 13.05
N SER A 124 11.71 9.05 12.16
CA SER A 124 10.63 8.79 11.22
C SER A 124 11.05 7.74 10.17
N LEU A 125 10.20 6.73 9.97
CA LEU A 125 10.38 5.73 8.91
C LEU A 125 9.52 6.13 7.72
N CYS A 126 10.16 6.57 6.64
CA CYS A 126 9.52 7.21 5.52
C CYS A 126 8.88 6.20 4.55
N LEU A 127 7.80 6.60 3.90
CA LEU A 127 7.14 5.82 2.86
C LEU A 127 7.45 6.42 1.48
N VAL A 128 8.34 5.77 0.74
CA VAL A 128 8.65 6.08 -0.64
C VAL A 128 8.37 4.85 -1.48
N ARG A 129 7.51 4.95 -2.48
CA ARG A 129 7.16 3.77 -3.29
C ARG A 129 8.26 3.38 -4.25
N VAL A 130 8.84 4.35 -4.95
CA VAL A 130 9.92 4.11 -5.92
C VAL A 130 11.05 5.09 -5.63
N PRO A 131 12.27 4.61 -5.36
CA PRO A 131 13.43 5.48 -5.16
C PRO A 131 13.65 6.42 -6.35
N GLY A 132 13.97 7.68 -6.07
CA GLY A 132 14.26 8.68 -7.10
C GLY A 132 13.06 9.23 -7.87
N GLU A 133 11.86 8.76 -7.63
CA GLU A 133 10.64 9.30 -8.23
C GLU A 133 9.86 10.16 -7.24
N SER A 134 8.91 10.97 -7.74
CA SER A 134 7.98 11.79 -6.93
C SER A 134 6.90 10.93 -6.23
N THR A 135 7.31 9.81 -5.68
CA THR A 135 6.43 8.79 -5.06
C THR A 135 6.54 8.76 -3.55
N ASN A 136 7.13 9.81 -2.96
CA ASN A 136 7.16 10.01 -1.52
C ASN A 136 5.74 10.27 -1.00
N ARG A 137 5.26 9.40 -0.13
CA ARG A 137 3.94 9.49 0.51
C ARG A 137 4.00 9.85 1.99
N SER A 138 5.14 10.34 2.42
CA SER A 138 5.40 10.78 3.80
C SER A 138 5.22 12.30 3.98
N SER A 139 4.47 12.96 3.10
CA SER A 139 4.29 14.41 3.15
C SER A 139 3.78 14.87 4.52
N GLY A 140 4.41 15.88 5.09
CA GLY A 140 4.10 16.39 6.42
C GLY A 140 4.71 15.62 7.59
N VAL A 141 5.48 14.55 7.33
CA VAL A 141 6.23 13.85 8.37
C VAL A 141 7.66 14.38 8.43
N ALA A 142 8.04 14.97 9.56
CA ALA A 142 9.37 15.53 9.76
C ALA A 142 10.46 14.47 9.58
N GLY A 143 11.52 14.80 8.84
CA GLY A 143 12.62 13.90 8.52
C GLY A 143 12.38 13.04 7.27
N CYS A 144 11.23 13.20 6.61
CA CYS A 144 10.87 12.48 5.38
C CYS A 144 10.78 13.43 4.15
N GLU A 145 11.49 14.53 4.18
CA GLU A 145 11.63 15.42 3.04
C GLU A 145 12.30 14.70 1.86
N SER A 146 11.99 15.12 0.62
CA SER A 146 12.49 14.45 -0.58
C SER A 146 14.00 14.32 -0.63
N ALA A 147 14.74 15.33 -0.16
CA ALA A 147 16.19 15.27 -0.08
C ALA A 147 16.74 14.12 0.79
N ASN A 148 15.99 13.71 1.82
CA ASN A 148 16.40 12.67 2.74
C ASN A 148 15.97 11.26 2.31
N THR A 149 15.08 11.15 1.31
CA THR A 149 14.43 9.90 0.95
C THR A 149 14.74 9.38 -0.46
N LEU A 150 15.36 10.23 -1.31
CA LEU A 150 15.53 9.95 -2.74
C LEU A 150 16.33 8.66 -3.03
N ALA A 151 17.39 8.39 -2.27
CA ALA A 151 18.33 7.34 -2.59
C ALA A 151 17.96 5.95 -2.07
N ARG A 152 17.24 5.88 -0.94
CA ARG A 152 17.10 4.65 -0.15
C ARG A 152 15.76 3.96 -0.30
N GLY A 153 14.75 4.66 -0.79
CA GLY A 153 13.39 4.14 -0.86
C GLY A 153 12.67 4.15 0.49
N SER A 154 11.88 3.13 0.76
CA SER A 154 10.95 3.10 1.88
C SER A 154 11.54 2.48 3.14
N ASP A 155 11.82 3.30 4.16
CA ASP A 155 12.25 2.81 5.48
C ASP A 155 11.17 1.92 6.11
N ILE A 156 9.88 2.32 6.00
CA ILE A 156 8.79 1.55 6.59
C ILE A 156 8.58 0.20 5.88
N ALA A 157 8.81 0.12 4.55
CA ALA A 157 8.73 -1.14 3.85
C ALA A 157 9.84 -2.11 4.28
N GLN A 158 11.04 -1.60 4.52
CA GLN A 158 12.15 -2.38 5.07
C GLN A 158 11.80 -2.92 6.47
N ALA A 159 11.27 -2.07 7.37
CA ALA A 159 10.89 -2.49 8.72
C ALA A 159 9.77 -3.54 8.71
N VAL A 160 8.80 -3.42 7.81
CA VAL A 160 7.72 -4.42 7.64
C VAL A 160 8.27 -5.73 7.06
N ALA A 161 9.17 -5.67 6.08
CA ALA A 161 9.82 -6.86 5.54
C ALA A 161 10.64 -7.58 6.63
N GLU A 162 11.37 -6.86 7.47
CA GLU A 162 12.09 -7.46 8.61
C GLU A 162 11.13 -8.12 9.61
N ALA A 163 9.98 -7.49 9.89
CA ALA A 163 8.96 -8.09 10.75
C ALA A 163 8.44 -9.43 10.19
N TYR A 164 8.18 -9.50 8.89
CA TYR A 164 7.74 -10.74 8.25
C TYR A 164 8.83 -11.83 8.28
N ARG A 165 10.08 -11.45 7.97
CA ARG A 165 11.22 -12.36 8.06
C ARG A 165 11.47 -12.84 9.48
N HIS A 166 11.25 -11.99 10.48
CA HIS A 166 11.36 -12.33 11.90
C HIS A 166 10.28 -13.34 12.32
N ALA A 167 9.04 -13.17 11.87
CA ALA A 167 7.91 -14.02 12.22
C ALA A 167 7.99 -15.39 11.54
N SER A 168 8.42 -15.44 10.29
CA SER A 168 8.64 -16.70 9.58
C SER A 168 9.97 -17.32 9.98
N ARG A 169 9.92 -18.46 10.65
CA ARG A 169 11.12 -19.19 11.08
C ARG A 169 11.88 -19.82 9.92
N LEU A 170 11.21 -20.09 8.81
CA LEU A 170 11.76 -20.81 7.66
C LEU A 170 12.19 -19.86 6.53
N ALA A 171 11.64 -18.65 6.45
CA ALA A 171 11.90 -17.77 5.33
C ALA A 171 13.32 -17.20 5.34
N ASP A 172 14.05 -17.42 4.28
CA ASP A 172 15.34 -16.78 4.00
C ASP A 172 15.13 -15.30 3.67
N ILE A 173 14.05 -15.01 2.96
CA ILE A 173 13.72 -13.72 2.40
C ILE A 173 12.28 -13.36 2.79
N ALA A 174 12.04 -12.09 3.15
CA ALA A 174 10.71 -11.51 3.13
C ALA A 174 10.61 -10.51 1.98
N LEU A 175 9.51 -10.56 1.23
CA LEU A 175 9.25 -9.68 0.10
C LEU A 175 7.95 -8.91 0.33
N VAL A 176 7.98 -7.60 0.15
CA VAL A 176 6.82 -6.71 0.24
C VAL A 176 6.79 -5.73 -0.93
N ASN A 177 5.61 -5.24 -1.28
CA ASN A 177 5.45 -4.17 -2.27
C ASN A 177 5.29 -2.82 -1.57
N GLY A 178 5.82 -1.75 -2.15
CA GLY A 178 5.72 -0.40 -1.60
C GLY A 178 4.29 0.10 -1.37
N GLY A 179 3.30 -0.50 -2.07
CA GLY A 179 1.87 -0.21 -1.93
C GLY A 179 1.19 -0.84 -0.72
N GLY A 180 1.79 -1.86 -0.14
CA GLY A 180 1.27 -2.54 1.06
C GLY A 180 1.23 -1.63 2.28
N MET A 181 2.22 -0.75 2.42
CA MET A 181 2.24 0.30 3.44
C MET A 181 1.48 1.54 2.97
N ARG A 182 0.67 2.13 3.84
CA ARG A 182 -0.23 3.24 3.47
C ARG A 182 0.20 4.59 4.02
N THR A 183 1.07 4.61 5.02
CA THR A 183 1.63 5.83 5.62
C THR A 183 3.03 5.60 6.15
N ALA A 184 3.78 6.68 6.33
CA ALA A 184 5.04 6.68 7.08
C ALA A 184 4.77 6.44 8.57
N LEU A 185 5.78 6.02 9.30
CA LEU A 185 5.77 5.90 10.76
C LEU A 185 6.52 7.11 11.36
N PRO A 186 5.84 8.06 12.00
CA PRO A 186 6.50 9.20 12.64
C PRO A 186 7.40 8.78 13.80
N LYS A 187 8.44 9.57 14.07
CA LYS A 187 9.25 9.45 15.29
C LYS A 187 8.39 9.59 16.54
N GLY A 188 8.64 8.76 17.55
CA GLY A 188 7.95 8.79 18.85
C GLY A 188 7.26 7.48 19.18
N ASP A 189 6.24 7.54 20.03
CA ASP A 189 5.49 6.38 20.46
C ASP A 189 4.66 5.79 19.31
N ILE A 190 4.69 4.47 19.23
CA ILE A 190 3.90 3.69 18.27
C ILE A 190 2.76 3.03 19.05
N SER A 191 1.53 3.34 18.65
CA SER A 191 0.34 2.69 19.22
C SER A 191 -0.13 1.56 18.30
N PHE A 192 -1.03 0.73 18.83
CA PHE A 192 -1.72 -0.29 18.06
C PHE A 192 -2.42 0.31 16.81
N SER A 193 -3.10 1.44 17.00
CA SER A 193 -3.74 2.19 15.89
C SER A 193 -2.75 2.62 14.83
N THR A 194 -1.54 3.02 15.22
CA THR A 194 -0.48 3.41 14.27
C THR A 194 -0.11 2.25 13.35
N ALA A 195 0.09 1.04 13.89
CA ALA A 195 0.43 -0.14 13.09
C ALA A 195 -0.68 -0.48 12.08
N TYR A 196 -1.95 -0.42 12.50
CA TYR A 196 -3.10 -0.65 11.62
C TYR A 196 -3.33 0.48 10.59
N THR A 197 -2.84 1.69 10.85
CA THR A 197 -2.84 2.76 9.84
C THR A 197 -1.74 2.52 8.79
N VAL A 198 -0.59 1.98 9.19
CA VAL A 198 0.49 1.59 8.27
C VAL A 198 0.06 0.41 7.40
N LEU A 199 -0.55 -0.61 8.00
CA LEU A 199 -0.93 -1.89 7.36
C LEU A 199 -2.44 -2.16 7.56
N PRO A 200 -3.34 -1.50 6.80
CA PRO A 200 -4.79 -1.55 7.09
C PRO A 200 -5.53 -2.74 6.45
N PHE A 201 -4.86 -3.60 5.70
CA PHE A 201 -5.52 -4.68 4.98
C PHE A 201 -5.62 -5.95 5.86
N ALA A 202 -6.54 -6.85 5.51
CA ALA A 202 -6.75 -8.11 6.22
C ALA A 202 -5.91 -9.26 5.59
N ASN A 203 -4.69 -8.96 5.15
CA ASN A 203 -3.82 -9.94 4.51
C ASN A 203 -3.23 -10.92 5.52
N VAL A 204 -2.87 -12.11 5.02
CA VAL A 204 -2.11 -13.11 5.76
C VAL A 204 -0.76 -13.36 5.09
N LEU A 205 0.19 -13.89 5.85
CA LEU A 205 1.50 -14.26 5.31
C LEU A 205 1.46 -15.64 4.66
N ILE A 206 2.09 -15.72 3.50
CA ILE A 206 2.26 -16.94 2.69
C ILE A 206 3.76 -17.21 2.54
N GLU A 207 4.18 -18.44 2.76
CA GLU A 207 5.51 -18.92 2.45
C GLU A 207 5.52 -19.66 1.10
N LEU A 208 6.50 -19.35 0.25
CA LEU A 208 6.70 -20.00 -1.05
C LEU A 208 8.15 -20.48 -1.19
N ARG A 209 8.35 -21.60 -1.87
CA ARG A 209 9.69 -22.05 -2.24
C ARG A 209 10.00 -21.61 -3.68
N LEU A 210 11.04 -20.81 -3.83
CA LEU A 210 11.48 -20.26 -5.11
C LEU A 210 12.93 -20.62 -5.38
N SER A 211 13.27 -20.89 -6.63
CA SER A 211 14.67 -20.87 -7.05
C SER A 211 15.20 -19.43 -7.12
N GLY A 212 16.53 -19.26 -7.06
CA GLY A 212 17.12 -17.93 -7.23
C GLY A 212 16.74 -17.30 -8.56
N ARG A 213 16.58 -18.07 -9.63
CA ARG A 213 16.08 -17.59 -10.92
C ARG A 213 14.65 -17.02 -10.81
N GLN A 214 13.75 -17.75 -10.14
CA GLN A 214 12.38 -17.27 -9.93
C GLN A 214 12.33 -16.01 -9.06
N ILE A 215 13.24 -15.84 -8.09
CA ILE A 215 13.36 -14.60 -7.32
C ILE A 215 13.70 -13.42 -8.23
N LEU A 216 14.64 -13.58 -9.16
CA LEU A 216 14.95 -12.55 -10.15
C LEU A 216 13.75 -12.21 -11.03
N GLU A 217 13.00 -13.22 -11.48
CA GLU A 217 11.76 -13.03 -12.27
C GLU A 217 10.69 -12.28 -11.48
N VAL A 218 10.52 -12.60 -10.20
CA VAL A 218 9.58 -11.90 -9.28
C VAL A 218 9.93 -10.42 -9.12
N LEU A 219 11.21 -10.11 -8.92
CA LEU A 219 11.66 -8.72 -8.82
C LEU A 219 11.47 -7.95 -10.14
N GLU A 220 11.75 -8.60 -11.28
CA GLU A 220 11.50 -8.02 -12.61
C GLU A 220 9.99 -7.83 -12.88
N ASP A 221 9.14 -8.77 -12.48
CA ASP A 221 7.67 -8.63 -12.58
C ASP A 221 7.17 -7.39 -11.84
N ALA A 222 7.65 -7.21 -10.61
CA ALA A 222 7.30 -6.09 -9.73
C ALA A 222 7.69 -4.73 -10.33
N VAL A 223 8.91 -4.62 -10.87
CA VAL A 223 9.42 -3.40 -11.49
C VAL A 223 8.74 -3.16 -12.85
N ALA A 224 8.54 -4.20 -13.66
CA ALA A 224 7.90 -4.11 -14.97
C ALA A 224 6.43 -3.70 -14.90
N ASN A 225 5.72 -4.03 -13.81
CA ASN A 225 4.32 -3.63 -13.66
C ASN A 225 4.14 -2.11 -13.78
N HIS A 226 5.00 -1.36 -13.14
CA HIS A 226 4.94 0.09 -13.13
C HIS A 226 5.73 0.74 -14.27
N LEU A 227 6.87 0.17 -14.69
CA LEU A 227 7.68 0.75 -15.77
C LEU A 227 7.12 0.46 -17.16
N ASP A 228 6.64 -0.75 -17.41
CA ASP A 228 6.33 -1.23 -18.76
C ASP A 228 4.83 -1.40 -19.01
N ARG A 229 4.05 -1.73 -17.96
CA ARG A 229 2.62 -2.05 -18.09
C ARG A 229 1.71 -0.92 -17.65
N ASN A 230 2.25 0.24 -17.30
CA ASN A 230 1.49 1.38 -16.78
C ASN A 230 0.64 1.06 -15.54
N GLY A 231 1.07 0.07 -14.77
CA GLY A 231 0.45 -0.35 -13.52
C GLY A 231 0.80 0.55 -12.34
N SER A 232 0.38 0.14 -11.16
CA SER A 232 0.63 0.89 -9.93
C SER A 232 2.13 0.93 -9.59
N ASN A 233 2.66 2.11 -9.24
CA ASN A 233 3.99 2.25 -8.64
C ASN A 233 4.09 1.61 -7.24
N GLY A 234 2.95 1.22 -6.67
CA GLY A 234 2.89 0.42 -5.44
C GLY A 234 3.49 -0.98 -5.60
N SER A 235 3.64 -1.48 -6.82
CA SER A 235 4.27 -2.78 -7.09
C SER A 235 5.76 -2.83 -6.75
N HIS A 236 6.43 -1.68 -6.63
CA HIS A 236 7.87 -1.62 -6.42
C HIS A 236 8.31 -2.48 -5.23
N PRO A 237 9.30 -3.40 -5.42
CA PRO A 237 9.64 -4.39 -4.42
C PRO A 237 10.58 -3.85 -3.35
N TYR A 238 10.36 -4.30 -2.10
CA TYR A 238 11.26 -4.16 -0.96
C TYR A 238 11.43 -5.52 -0.30
N ALA A 239 12.58 -5.78 0.29
CA ALA A 239 12.85 -7.08 0.89
C ALA A 239 13.69 -6.99 2.16
N ALA A 240 13.55 -7.99 3.02
CA ALA A 240 14.50 -8.29 4.08
C ALA A 240 15.21 -9.60 3.77
N GLY A 241 16.50 -9.64 4.03
CA GLY A 241 17.33 -10.81 3.67
C GLY A 241 17.70 -10.92 2.19
N LEU A 242 17.33 -9.94 1.37
CA LEU A 242 17.69 -9.86 -0.05
C LEU A 242 18.00 -8.40 -0.40
N ARG A 243 19.06 -8.17 -1.20
CA ARG A 243 19.43 -6.85 -1.70
C ARG A 243 19.99 -6.93 -3.11
N TRP A 244 19.88 -5.84 -3.87
CA TRP A 244 20.29 -5.78 -5.27
C TRP A 244 20.65 -4.39 -5.74
N ASP A 245 21.36 -4.29 -6.87
CA ASP A 245 21.46 -3.07 -7.66
C ASP A 245 20.29 -3.01 -8.64
N LEU A 246 19.67 -1.83 -8.79
CA LEU A 246 18.53 -1.60 -9.67
C LEU A 246 18.85 -0.53 -10.71
N ASP A 247 18.73 -0.86 -11.99
CA ASP A 247 18.81 0.07 -13.10
C ASP A 247 17.47 0.16 -13.85
N MET A 248 16.69 1.18 -13.54
CA MET A 248 15.36 1.38 -14.12
C MET A 248 15.41 1.92 -15.57
N SER A 249 16.58 2.29 -16.09
CA SER A 249 16.75 2.72 -17.48
C SER A 249 16.86 1.55 -18.45
N ARG A 250 17.10 0.33 -17.95
CA ARG A 250 17.27 -0.87 -18.76
C ARG A 250 15.95 -1.58 -19.08
N PRO A 251 15.91 -2.39 -20.13
CA PRO A 251 14.76 -3.22 -20.44
C PRO A 251 14.58 -4.32 -19.40
N ARG A 252 13.33 -4.84 -19.30
CA ARG A 252 13.01 -5.98 -18.45
C ARG A 252 13.95 -7.16 -18.69
N GLY A 253 14.37 -7.81 -17.61
CA GLY A 253 15.33 -8.91 -17.60
C GLY A 253 16.79 -8.48 -17.50
N SER A 254 17.08 -7.16 -17.49
CA SER A 254 18.43 -6.60 -17.36
C SER A 254 18.53 -5.49 -16.31
N ARG A 255 17.50 -5.32 -15.48
CA ARG A 255 17.42 -4.23 -14.49
C ARG A 255 18.10 -4.54 -13.19
N LEU A 256 18.29 -5.83 -12.89
CA LEU A 256 18.82 -6.28 -11.62
C LEU A 256 20.25 -6.78 -11.78
N ALA A 257 21.12 -6.37 -10.87
CA ALA A 257 22.50 -6.82 -10.82
C ALA A 257 22.93 -7.05 -9.36
N ASN A 258 24.01 -7.81 -9.18
CA ASN A 258 24.67 -8.04 -7.90
C ASN A 258 23.66 -8.40 -6.77
N VAL A 259 22.73 -9.32 -7.08
CA VAL A 259 21.69 -9.74 -6.14
C VAL A 259 22.33 -10.63 -5.08
N GLU A 260 22.10 -10.28 -3.81
CA GLU A 260 22.70 -10.94 -2.67
C GLU A 260 21.64 -11.34 -1.65
N ILE A 261 21.84 -12.48 -1.01
CA ILE A 261 21.02 -12.99 0.09
C ILE A 261 21.78 -12.93 1.42
N LYS A 262 21.08 -12.58 2.49
CA LYS A 262 21.63 -12.56 3.85
C LYS A 262 21.43 -13.92 4.52
N SER A 263 22.52 -14.63 4.75
CA SER A 263 22.50 -15.90 5.46
C SER A 263 21.85 -15.76 6.85
N ARG A 264 20.97 -16.68 7.21
CA ARG A 264 20.40 -16.72 8.56
C ARG A 264 21.37 -17.23 9.61
N ALA A 265 22.36 -18.03 9.19
CA ALA A 265 23.28 -18.70 10.11
C ALA A 265 24.31 -17.72 10.71
N ASP A 266 24.86 -16.83 9.89
CA ASP A 266 25.97 -15.95 10.27
C ASP A 266 25.73 -14.48 9.92
N GLY A 267 24.62 -14.15 9.25
CA GLY A 267 24.29 -12.80 8.83
C GLY A 267 25.12 -12.27 7.66
N ALA A 268 25.96 -13.11 7.04
CA ALA A 268 26.79 -12.72 5.91
C ALA A 268 25.97 -12.54 4.62
N TRP A 269 26.34 -11.57 3.81
CA TRP A 269 25.79 -11.39 2.47
C TRP A 269 26.54 -12.27 1.47
N GLN A 270 25.79 -13.01 0.66
CA GLN A 270 26.30 -13.94 -0.34
C GLN A 270 25.56 -13.72 -1.66
N ALA A 271 26.21 -14.00 -2.79
CA ALA A 271 25.55 -13.92 -4.09
C ALA A 271 24.34 -14.87 -4.13
N LEU A 272 23.24 -14.41 -4.73
CA LEU A 272 22.07 -15.25 -4.96
C LEU A 272 22.40 -16.32 -5.99
N GLU A 273 22.34 -17.59 -5.60
CA GLU A 273 22.60 -18.73 -6.49
C GLU A 273 21.35 -19.06 -7.30
N PRO A 274 21.35 -18.93 -8.65
CA PRO A 274 20.16 -19.08 -9.48
C PRO A 274 19.47 -20.45 -9.38
N ALA A 275 20.23 -21.50 -9.13
CA ALA A 275 19.73 -22.88 -9.04
C ALA A 275 19.36 -23.30 -7.62
N ALA A 276 19.78 -22.56 -6.60
CA ALA A 276 19.46 -22.88 -5.21
C ALA A 276 17.98 -22.57 -4.91
N SER A 277 17.43 -23.22 -3.90
CA SER A 277 16.05 -23.05 -3.45
C SER A 277 16.02 -22.24 -2.17
N TYR A 278 15.15 -21.24 -2.13
CA TYR A 278 14.97 -20.33 -1.01
C TYR A 278 13.50 -20.30 -0.57
N THR A 279 13.27 -20.10 0.71
CA THR A 279 11.93 -19.85 1.24
C THR A 279 11.69 -18.34 1.31
N VAL A 280 10.63 -17.89 0.65
CA VAL A 280 10.21 -16.48 0.60
C VAL A 280 8.89 -16.33 1.33
N VAL A 281 8.81 -15.42 2.31
CA VAL A 281 7.55 -15.02 2.94
C VAL A 281 7.05 -13.71 2.35
N THR A 282 5.77 -13.64 2.05
CA THR A 282 5.10 -12.44 1.50
C THR A 282 3.62 -12.43 1.88
N SER A 283 2.88 -11.40 1.46
CA SER A 283 1.42 -11.37 1.66
C SER A 283 0.69 -12.27 0.66
N ASP A 284 -0.48 -12.76 1.05
CA ASP A 284 -1.40 -13.50 0.16
C ASP A 284 -1.75 -12.69 -1.10
N PHE A 285 -1.90 -11.36 -0.98
CA PHE A 285 -2.12 -10.46 -2.11
C PHE A 285 -1.03 -10.61 -3.19
N LEU A 286 0.26 -10.59 -2.79
CA LEU A 286 1.36 -10.77 -3.73
C LEU A 286 1.48 -12.21 -4.21
N ALA A 287 1.28 -13.19 -3.32
CA ALA A 287 1.30 -14.61 -3.66
C ALA A 287 0.25 -14.94 -4.75
N MET A 288 -0.92 -14.29 -4.72
CA MET A 288 -1.97 -14.44 -5.74
C MET A 288 -1.75 -13.58 -7.00
N GLY A 289 -0.61 -12.89 -7.12
CA GLY A 289 -0.26 -12.10 -8.31
C GLY A 289 -0.72 -10.64 -8.29
N GLY A 290 -1.17 -10.14 -7.15
CA GLY A 290 -1.49 -8.72 -6.98
C GLY A 290 -0.31 -7.83 -7.37
N ASP A 291 -0.59 -6.62 -7.84
CA ASP A 291 0.41 -5.67 -8.35
C ASP A 291 1.35 -6.24 -9.44
N GLY A 292 0.89 -7.28 -10.18
CA GLY A 292 1.60 -7.82 -11.32
C GLY A 292 2.70 -8.86 -10.99
N TYR A 293 2.74 -9.39 -9.77
CA TYR A 293 3.67 -10.44 -9.34
C TYR A 293 3.29 -11.81 -9.94
N SER A 294 3.31 -11.90 -11.26
CA SER A 294 2.82 -13.05 -12.04
C SER A 294 3.56 -14.36 -11.76
N THR A 295 4.86 -14.29 -11.52
CA THR A 295 5.67 -15.47 -11.17
C THR A 295 5.24 -16.07 -9.82
N LEU A 296 4.94 -15.23 -8.81
CA LEU A 296 4.40 -15.71 -7.52
C LEU A 296 3.05 -16.40 -7.71
N ALA A 297 2.15 -15.82 -8.53
CA ALA A 297 0.85 -16.43 -8.80
C ALA A 297 0.97 -17.82 -9.43
N GLN A 298 1.87 -17.99 -10.40
CA GLN A 298 2.12 -19.29 -11.03
C GLN A 298 2.59 -20.36 -10.02
N ILE A 299 3.51 -19.99 -9.12
CA ILE A 299 4.01 -20.89 -8.08
C ILE A 299 2.91 -21.21 -7.06
N HIS A 300 2.13 -20.21 -6.64
CA HIS A 300 1.02 -20.39 -5.72
C HIS A 300 -0.05 -21.33 -6.29
N LEU A 301 -0.48 -21.10 -7.53
CA LEU A 301 -1.46 -21.94 -8.22
C LEU A 301 -0.97 -23.38 -8.46
N ALA A 302 0.34 -23.57 -8.62
CA ALA A 302 0.94 -24.90 -8.72
C ALA A 302 1.07 -25.63 -7.36
N GLY A 303 0.55 -25.03 -6.27
CA GLY A 303 0.61 -25.63 -4.93
C GLY A 303 1.96 -25.44 -4.21
N GLY A 304 2.85 -24.59 -4.75
CA GLY A 304 4.17 -24.30 -4.20
C GLY A 304 4.18 -23.31 -3.01
N SER A 305 3.07 -23.20 -2.27
CA SER A 305 2.94 -22.25 -1.18
C SER A 305 2.26 -22.84 0.06
N VAL A 306 2.53 -22.24 1.21
CA VAL A 306 1.94 -22.58 2.51
C VAL A 306 1.34 -21.33 3.13
N ASN A 307 0.06 -21.38 3.49
CA ASN A 307 -0.57 -20.32 4.26
C ASN A 307 -0.14 -20.47 5.74
N THR A 308 0.47 -19.43 6.27
CA THR A 308 0.90 -19.41 7.68
C THR A 308 -0.23 -19.06 8.64
N TYR A 309 -1.34 -18.51 8.15
CA TYR A 309 -2.44 -17.91 8.93
C TYR A 309 -2.01 -16.74 9.83
N LEU A 310 -0.79 -16.26 9.71
CA LEU A 310 -0.32 -15.08 10.43
C LEU A 310 -0.91 -13.82 9.76
N ASN A 311 -1.68 -13.04 10.52
CA ASN A 311 -2.15 -11.75 10.04
C ASN A 311 -0.96 -10.80 9.89
N TYR A 312 -0.83 -10.16 8.74
CA TYR A 312 0.33 -9.37 8.39
C TYR A 312 0.51 -8.12 9.27
N THR A 313 -0.59 -7.47 9.72
CA THR A 313 -0.53 -6.33 10.63
C THR A 313 -0.18 -6.76 12.04
N GLN A 314 -0.80 -7.85 12.54
CA GLN A 314 -0.48 -8.41 13.85
C GLN A 314 0.97 -8.85 13.92
N THR A 315 1.51 -9.44 12.85
CA THR A 315 2.93 -9.79 12.75
C THR A 315 3.84 -8.57 12.93
N PHE A 316 3.46 -7.42 12.37
CA PHE A 316 4.20 -6.18 12.57
C PHE A 316 4.06 -5.64 14.00
N VAL A 317 2.88 -5.74 14.61
CA VAL A 317 2.65 -5.41 16.03
C VAL A 317 3.53 -6.26 16.95
N ASP A 318 3.54 -7.57 16.74
CA ASP A 318 4.33 -8.52 17.54
C ASP A 318 5.83 -8.22 17.43
N TYR A 319 6.30 -7.88 16.24
CA TYR A 319 7.68 -7.44 16.01
C TYR A 319 8.00 -6.16 16.77
N LEU A 320 7.12 -5.15 16.71
CA LEU A 320 7.30 -3.89 17.45
C LEU A 320 7.35 -4.09 18.97
N LEU A 321 6.48 -4.97 19.49
CA LEU A 321 6.48 -5.35 20.89
C LEU A 321 7.79 -6.06 21.31
N ALA A 322 8.27 -6.97 20.45
CA ALA A 322 9.51 -7.72 20.70
C ALA A 322 10.76 -6.83 20.66
N GLN A 323 10.81 -5.87 19.71
CA GLN A 323 11.94 -4.95 19.56
C GLN A 323 11.90 -3.79 20.56
N GLY A 324 10.71 -3.37 21.01
CA GLY A 324 10.51 -2.20 21.85
C GLY A 324 10.83 -0.87 21.17
N ARG A 325 11.83 -0.85 20.29
CA ARG A 325 12.26 0.31 19.50
C ARG A 325 12.64 -0.11 18.09
N VAL A 326 12.19 0.68 17.12
CA VAL A 326 12.59 0.54 15.71
C VAL A 326 13.26 1.82 15.21
N SER A 327 14.16 1.66 14.26
CA SER A 327 14.90 2.75 13.62
C SER A 327 15.07 2.40 12.14
N ARG A 328 15.58 3.34 11.34
CA ARG A 328 15.97 3.08 9.97
C ARG A 328 17.00 1.94 9.92
N PRO A 329 16.95 1.08 8.92
CA PRO A 329 17.97 0.05 8.74
C PRO A 329 19.36 0.66 8.57
N ALA A 330 20.40 -0.10 8.90
CA ALA A 330 21.74 0.25 8.47
C ALA A 330 21.80 0.33 6.94
N ALA A 331 22.65 1.19 6.39
CA ALA A 331 22.76 1.39 4.93
C ALA A 331 22.99 0.08 4.15
N ALA A 332 23.72 -0.86 4.74
CA ALA A 332 24.01 -2.17 4.15
C ALA A 332 22.79 -3.14 4.14
N ASP A 333 21.75 -2.85 4.90
CA ASP A 333 20.59 -3.73 5.06
C ASP A 333 19.36 -3.29 4.25
N TYR A 334 19.47 -2.19 3.48
CA TYR A 334 18.42 -1.83 2.52
C TYR A 334 18.41 -2.80 1.35
N SER A 335 17.23 -3.09 0.82
CA SER A 335 17.05 -3.95 -0.36
C SER A 335 17.69 -3.37 -1.62
N HIS A 336 17.74 -2.04 -1.75
CA HIS A 336 18.41 -1.37 -2.86
C HIS A 336 19.83 -0.92 -2.44
N LYS A 337 20.87 -1.55 -3.03
CA LYS A 337 22.27 -1.14 -2.83
C LYS A 337 22.57 0.13 -3.61
N THR A 338 22.24 0.11 -4.90
CA THR A 338 22.31 1.26 -5.80
C THR A 338 21.02 1.34 -6.63
N VAL A 339 20.67 2.54 -7.02
CA VAL A 339 19.52 2.78 -7.91
C VAL A 339 19.91 3.72 -9.02
N ILE A 340 19.71 3.31 -10.26
CA ILE A 340 19.76 4.16 -11.44
C ILE A 340 18.32 4.46 -11.86
N SER A 341 18.00 5.74 -11.96
CA SER A 341 16.66 6.24 -12.32
C SER A 341 16.31 5.90 -13.77
N ARG A 342 15.03 6.07 -14.15
CA ARG A 342 14.59 5.93 -15.57
C ARG A 342 15.37 6.81 -16.54
N ALA A 343 15.86 7.94 -16.07
CA ALA A 343 16.68 8.86 -16.88
C ALA A 343 18.16 8.47 -16.94
N GLY A 344 18.55 7.30 -16.46
CA GLY A 344 19.93 6.80 -16.48
C GLY A 344 20.86 7.48 -15.46
N ARG A 345 20.33 8.19 -14.47
CA ARG A 345 21.13 8.85 -13.42
C ARG A 345 21.16 8.01 -12.17
N GLN A 346 22.37 7.75 -11.67
CA GLN A 346 22.52 7.11 -10.35
C GLN A 346 22.00 8.05 -9.26
N LEU A 347 21.23 7.50 -8.33
CA LEU A 347 20.78 8.22 -7.15
C LEU A 347 21.93 8.32 -6.14
N PRO A 348 21.97 9.41 -5.34
CA PRO A 348 23.05 9.64 -4.37
C PRO A 348 23.11 8.62 -3.26
#